data_b1655304d6e5ef344ea3d6a416fa1f7f
#
_entry.id   b1655304d6e5ef344ea3d6a416fa1f7f
#
_cell.length_a   1.000
_cell.length_b   1.000
_cell.length_c   1.000
_cell.angle_alpha   90.00
_cell.angle_beta   90.00
_cell.angle_gamma   90.00
#
_symmetry.space_group_name_H-M   'P 1'
#
loop_
_entity.id
_entity.type
_entity.pdbx_description
1 polymer ?
#
loop_
_entity_poly.entity_id
_entity_poly.type
_entity_poly.pdbx_seq_one_letter_code
_entity_poly.pdbx_strand_id
1 'polypeptide(L)' 'MKYRVIVKQDEDGVFVVTVPSLPGCISQGKTREESLVNIKDAIDGYLESLKKHNEPIPPAIDEELVEVYA' A
#
# COMPACT_ATOMS: atom_id res chain seq x y z
N MET A 1 -6.09 5.69 10.89
CA MET A 1 -6.24 4.40 10.20
C MET A 1 -4.87 3.88 9.78
N LYS A 2 -4.61 2.62 9.93
CA LYS A 2 -3.32 2.00 9.59
C LYS A 2 -3.48 1.06 8.42
N TYR A 3 -2.61 1.16 7.44
CA TYR A 3 -2.56 0.25 6.31
C TYR A 3 -1.26 -0.54 6.32
N ARG A 4 -1.35 -1.82 6.02
CA ARG A 4 -0.17 -2.65 5.82
C ARG A 4 0.42 -2.36 4.45
N VAL A 5 1.74 -2.25 4.39
CA VAL A 5 2.44 -2.05 3.13
C VAL A 5 3.50 -3.14 2.95
N ILE A 6 3.81 -3.44 1.70
CA ILE A 6 4.88 -4.37 1.37
C ILE A 6 5.97 -3.56 0.68
N VAL A 7 7.19 -3.64 1.20
CA VAL A 7 8.35 -2.94 0.65
C VAL A 7 9.29 -3.98 0.04
N LYS A 8 9.65 -3.77 -1.22
CA LYS A 8 10.62 -4.61 -1.92
C LYS A 8 11.66 -3.74 -2.60
N GLN A 9 12.91 -4.19 -2.61
CA GLN A 9 13.96 -3.54 -3.36
C GLN A 9 14.12 -4.25 -4.70
N ASP A 10 14.12 -3.49 -5.80
CA ASP A 10 14.30 -4.06 -7.13
C ASP A 10 15.79 -4.22 -7.48
N GLU A 11 16.06 -4.70 -8.68
CA GLU A 11 17.43 -4.95 -9.15
C GLU A 11 18.29 -3.68 -9.22
N ASP A 12 17.66 -2.52 -9.41
CA ASP A 12 18.34 -1.24 -9.49
C ASP A 12 18.52 -0.57 -8.14
N GLY A 13 18.09 -1.23 -7.06
CA GLY A 13 18.17 -0.70 -5.71
C GLY A 13 17.04 0.24 -5.35
N VAL A 14 16.03 0.38 -6.18
CA VAL A 14 14.86 1.21 -5.91
C VAL A 14 13.92 0.45 -4.97
N PHE A 15 13.43 1.12 -3.94
CA PHE A 15 12.44 0.55 -3.03
C PHE A 15 11.06 0.80 -3.58
N VAL A 16 10.33 -0.28 -3.85
CA VAL A 16 8.96 -0.24 -4.34
C VAL A 16 8.03 -0.68 -3.22
N VAL A 17 6.99 0.07 -2.99
CA VAL A 17 6.04 -0.20 -1.91
C VAL A 17 4.63 -0.27 -2.45
N THR A 18 3.90 -1.29 -1.99
CA THR A 18 2.51 -1.52 -2.38
C THR A 18 1.62 -1.61 -1.15
N VAL A 19 0.34 -1.37 -1.35
CA VAL A 19 -0.67 -1.47 -0.29
C VAL A 19 -1.67 -2.56 -0.68
N PRO A 20 -1.59 -3.76 -0.08
CA PRO A 20 -2.47 -4.87 -0.48
C PRO A 20 -3.96 -4.56 -0.39
N SER A 21 -4.38 -3.77 0.61
CA SER A 21 -5.80 -3.42 0.79
C SER A 21 -6.31 -2.37 -0.19
N LEU A 22 -5.40 -1.70 -0.90
CA LEU A 22 -5.75 -0.64 -1.86
C LEU A 22 -5.20 -1.01 -3.23
N PRO A 23 -5.96 -1.75 -4.05
CA PRO A 23 -5.47 -2.20 -5.36
C PRO A 23 -4.97 -1.04 -6.22
N GLY A 24 -3.79 -1.20 -6.78
CA GLY A 24 -3.17 -0.18 -7.61
C GLY A 24 -2.46 0.94 -6.85
N CYS A 25 -2.52 0.94 -5.53
CA CYS A 25 -1.79 1.93 -4.73
C CYS A 25 -0.34 1.48 -4.57
N ILE A 26 0.55 2.16 -5.29
CA ILE A 26 1.97 1.82 -5.35
C ILE A 26 2.79 3.10 -5.36
N SER A 27 3.97 3.05 -4.76
CA SER A 27 4.93 4.13 -4.83
C SER A 27 6.35 3.58 -4.76
N GLN A 28 7.33 4.45 -4.84
CA GLN A 28 8.74 4.06 -4.80
C GLN A 28 9.60 5.17 -4.22
N GLY A 29 10.84 4.82 -3.91
CA GLY A 29 11.83 5.75 -3.41
C GLY A 29 13.23 5.19 -3.55
N LYS A 30 14.22 6.06 -3.48
CA LYS A 30 15.64 5.68 -3.55
C LYS A 30 16.09 5.02 -2.24
N THR A 31 15.42 5.35 -1.14
CA THR A 31 15.65 4.74 0.16
C THR A 31 14.35 4.15 0.67
N ARG A 32 14.45 3.25 1.65
CA ARG A 32 13.28 2.68 2.28
C ARG A 32 12.41 3.76 2.91
N GLU A 33 13.04 4.70 3.61
CA GLU A 33 12.35 5.81 4.27
C GLU A 33 11.61 6.69 3.27
N GLU A 34 12.25 7.00 2.14
CA GLU A 34 11.63 7.80 1.08
C GLU A 34 10.42 7.08 0.50
N SER A 35 10.52 5.76 0.28
CA SER A 35 9.41 4.98 -0.24
C SER A 35 8.21 4.98 0.72
N LEU A 36 8.47 4.95 2.03
CA LEU A 36 7.42 4.97 3.04
C LEU A 36 6.73 6.33 3.12
N VAL A 37 7.48 7.42 2.98
CA VAL A 37 6.89 8.77 2.91
C VAL A 37 6.03 8.88 1.65
N ASN A 38 6.52 8.40 0.52
CA ASN A 38 5.81 8.48 -0.75
C ASN A 38 4.54 7.63 -0.75
N ILE A 39 4.56 6.44 -0.14
CA ILE A 39 3.35 5.62 -0.09
C ILE A 39 2.27 6.24 0.80
N LYS A 40 2.67 6.94 1.85
CA LYS A 40 1.73 7.65 2.69
C LYS A 40 0.96 8.69 1.89
N ASP A 41 1.66 9.47 1.08
CA ASP A 41 1.02 10.45 0.21
C ASP A 41 0.12 9.77 -0.82
N ALA A 42 0.55 8.65 -1.37
CA ALA A 42 -0.25 7.89 -2.33
C ALA A 42 -1.53 7.34 -1.68
N ILE A 43 -1.45 6.85 -0.45
CA ILE A 43 -2.62 6.38 0.30
C ILE A 43 -3.60 7.53 0.53
N ASP A 44 -3.11 8.67 0.97
CA ASP A 44 -3.95 9.85 1.23
C ASP A 44 -4.70 10.27 -0.03
N GLY A 45 -4.02 10.33 -1.16
CA GLY A 45 -4.64 10.66 -2.45
C GLY A 45 -5.64 9.61 -2.90
N TYR A 46 -5.32 8.33 -2.71
CA TYR A 46 -6.19 7.22 -3.07
C TYR A 46 -7.50 7.28 -2.28
N LEU A 47 -7.42 7.45 -0.96
CA LEU A 47 -8.59 7.53 -0.09
C LEU A 47 -9.43 8.78 -0.38
N GLU A 48 -8.79 9.90 -0.66
CA GLU A 48 -9.48 11.13 -1.02
C GLU A 48 -10.26 10.95 -2.34
N SER A 49 -9.67 10.26 -3.31
CA SER A 49 -10.33 9.95 -4.57
C SER A 49 -11.57 9.08 -4.37
N LEU A 50 -11.48 8.07 -3.50
CA LEU A 50 -12.63 7.22 -3.17
C LEU A 50 -13.76 8.02 -2.56
N LYS A 51 -13.46 8.91 -1.63
CA LYS A 51 -14.46 9.78 -0.99
C LYS A 51 -15.13 10.70 -2.01
N LYS A 52 -14.34 11.26 -2.91
CA LYS A 52 -14.81 12.17 -3.95
C LYS A 52 -15.80 11.51 -4.90
N HIS A 53 -15.61 10.21 -5.16
CA HIS A 53 -16.46 9.44 -6.05
C HIS A 53 -17.52 8.61 -5.31
N ASN A 54 -17.68 8.83 -4.00
CA ASN A 54 -18.60 8.08 -3.14
C ASN A 54 -18.39 6.57 -3.19
N GLU A 55 -17.14 6.15 -3.38
CA GLU A 55 -16.79 4.74 -3.36
C GLU A 55 -16.46 4.28 -1.94
N PRO A 56 -16.77 3.02 -1.60
CA PRO A 56 -16.45 2.50 -0.26
C PRO A 56 -14.93 2.50 -0.03
N ILE A 57 -14.52 2.87 1.19
CA ILE A 57 -13.13 2.80 1.59
C ILE A 57 -12.85 1.37 2.07
N PRO A 58 -11.90 0.63 1.44
CA PRO A 58 -11.55 -0.71 1.90
C PRO A 58 -11.03 -0.68 3.34
N PRO A 59 -11.23 -1.76 4.11
CA PRO A 59 -10.70 -1.84 5.46
C PRO A 59 -9.17 -1.77 5.44
N ALA A 60 -8.59 -1.22 6.49
CA ALA A 60 -7.15 -1.06 6.62
C ALA A 60 -6.43 -2.41 6.64
N ILE A 61 -7.07 -3.43 7.19
CA ILE A 61 -6.56 -4.79 7.20
C ILE A 61 -7.68 -5.70 6.76
N ASP A 62 -7.44 -6.43 5.67
CA ASP A 62 -8.36 -7.43 5.14
C ASP A 62 -7.56 -8.71 5.00
N GLU A 63 -7.44 -9.43 6.10
CA GLU A 63 -6.65 -10.65 6.16
C GLU A 63 -7.50 -11.81 6.70
N GLU A 64 -7.30 -12.97 6.12
CA GLU A 64 -7.87 -14.20 6.62
C GLU A 64 -6.74 -15.18 6.91
N LEU A 65 -6.91 -15.96 7.97
CA LEU A 65 -6.00 -17.03 8.27
C LEU A 65 -6.47 -18.28 7.53
N VAL A 66 -5.60 -18.80 6.69
CA VAL A 66 -5.89 -20.02 5.93
C VAL A 66 -4.91 -21.10 6.38
N GLU A 67 -5.47 -22.21 6.91
CA GLU A 67 -4.64 -23.34 7.27
C GLU A 67 -4.34 -24.17 6.03
N VAL A 68 -3.06 -24.49 5.88
CA VAL A 68 -2.59 -25.34 4.80
C VAL A 68 -1.87 -26.54 5.40
N TYR A 69 -2.34 -27.72 5.03
CA TYR A 69 -1.72 -28.98 5.46
C TYR A 69 -0.78 -29.46 4.35
N ALA A 70 0.50 -29.40 4.63
CA ALA A 70 1.52 -29.83 3.68
C ALA A 70 1.93 -31.29 3.95
#